data_caebc33dacde19f82beb72123f753f29
#
_entry.id   caebc33dacde19f82beb72123f753f29
#
_cell.length_a   1.000
_cell.length_b   1.000
_cell.length_c   1.000
_cell.angle_alpha   90.00
_cell.angle_beta   90.00
_cell.angle_gamma   90.00
#
_symmetry.space_group_name_H-M   'P 1'
#
loop_
_entity.id
_entity.type
_entity.pdbx_description
1 polymer ?
#
loop_
_entity_poly.entity_id
_entity_poly.type
_entity_poly.pdbx_seq_one_letter_code
_entity_poly.pdbx_strand_id
1 'polypeptide(L)'
;MLKHAENQAIIRKYANRRLYDTSASRYVTIDDLSMMVKDNIDFRVVDATNGQDITRVTLVQIILEIESEGHGLLPVSVLRQLIQVYGDRMEPIVSRYLERTMDAFFNHQGSAEDALGASFDNILRVANTPNDDHLRLIRTEFDQLKAKLDRLG
;
A
#
# COMPACT_ATOMS: atom_id res chain seq x y z
N MET A 1 -0.06 -13.16 18.74
CA MET A 1 -0.11 -12.50 17.44
C MET A 1 0.43 -13.37 16.29
N LEU A 2 0.11 -14.63 16.25
CA LEU A 2 0.54 -15.56 15.18
C LEU A 2 -0.60 -16.55 14.89
N LYS A 3 -1.76 -16.04 14.45
CA LYS A 3 -2.94 -16.87 14.13
C LYS A 3 -3.35 -16.81 12.64
N HIS A 4 -2.54 -16.22 11.76
CA HIS A 4 -2.89 -16.10 10.33
C HIS A 4 -2.14 -17.07 9.41
N ALA A 5 -1.26 -17.92 9.93
CA ALA A 5 -0.47 -18.81 9.10
C ALA A 5 -1.13 -20.18 8.78
N GLU A 6 -2.23 -20.54 9.43
CA GLU A 6 -2.81 -21.90 9.30
C GLU A 6 -3.92 -22.04 8.24
N ASN A 7 -4.37 -20.93 7.62
CA ASN A 7 -5.45 -21.01 6.63
C ASN A 7 -5.24 -20.12 5.39
N GLN A 8 -3.98 -19.80 5.09
CA GLN A 8 -3.63 -19.01 3.91
C GLN A 8 -3.71 -19.86 2.64
N ALA A 9 -4.53 -19.46 1.67
CA ALA A 9 -4.62 -20.15 0.39
C ALA A 9 -3.33 -19.97 -0.42
N ILE A 10 -2.81 -21.05 -1.00
CA ILE A 10 -1.63 -21.00 -1.87
C ILE A 10 -2.08 -21.03 -3.32
N ILE A 11 -1.79 -19.95 -4.04
CA ILE A 11 -2.06 -19.81 -5.47
C ILE A 11 -0.76 -20.05 -6.23
N ARG A 12 -0.74 -20.97 -7.17
CA ARG A 12 0.42 -21.22 -8.04
C ARG A 12 0.22 -20.53 -9.39
N LYS A 13 1.19 -19.70 -9.77
CA LYS A 13 1.23 -19.05 -11.08
C LYS A 13 2.16 -19.82 -12.01
N TYR A 14 1.63 -20.30 -13.11
CA TYR A 14 2.38 -21.03 -14.14
C TYR A 14 2.94 -20.09 -15.22
N ALA A 15 3.92 -20.55 -15.98
CA ALA A 15 4.56 -19.78 -17.05
C ALA A 15 3.58 -19.30 -18.13
N ASN A 16 2.48 -20.03 -18.35
CA ASN A 16 1.39 -19.66 -19.25
C ASN A 16 0.38 -18.67 -18.64
N ARG A 17 0.76 -17.98 -17.55
CA ARG A 17 -0.06 -17.02 -16.79
C ARG A 17 -1.29 -17.60 -16.10
N ARG A 18 -1.51 -18.91 -16.10
CA ARG A 18 -2.61 -19.57 -15.38
C ARG A 18 -2.31 -19.54 -13.88
N LEU A 19 -3.36 -19.27 -13.12
CA LEU A 19 -3.36 -19.30 -11.66
C LEU A 19 -4.15 -20.50 -11.18
N TYR A 20 -3.59 -21.24 -10.22
CA TYR A 20 -4.22 -22.43 -9.66
C TYR A 20 -4.27 -22.32 -8.15
N ASP A 21 -5.47 -22.35 -7.60
CA ASP A 21 -5.71 -22.40 -6.16
C ASP A 21 -5.54 -23.84 -5.67
N THR A 22 -4.48 -24.07 -4.89
CA THR A 22 -4.19 -25.41 -4.36
C THR A 22 -5.16 -25.82 -3.25
N SER A 23 -5.75 -24.85 -2.55
CA SER A 23 -6.71 -25.10 -1.47
C SER A 23 -8.08 -25.53 -2.01
N ALA A 24 -8.55 -24.84 -3.03
CA ALA A 24 -9.81 -25.12 -3.70
C ALA A 24 -9.67 -26.13 -4.86
N SER A 25 -8.44 -26.54 -5.21
CA SER A 25 -8.12 -27.44 -6.32
C SER A 25 -8.73 -27.03 -7.66
N ARG A 26 -8.69 -25.72 -7.97
CA ARG A 26 -9.25 -25.15 -9.19
C ARG A 26 -8.39 -24.05 -9.78
N TYR A 27 -8.54 -23.80 -11.08
CA TYR A 27 -8.01 -22.61 -11.71
C TYR A 27 -8.80 -21.38 -11.27
N VAL A 28 -8.07 -20.27 -11.08
CA VAL A 28 -8.64 -18.96 -10.70
C VAL A 28 -8.13 -17.89 -11.65
N THR A 29 -8.86 -16.80 -11.75
CA THR A 29 -8.51 -15.62 -12.55
C THR A 29 -7.97 -14.50 -11.65
N ILE A 30 -7.48 -13.43 -12.25
CA ILE A 30 -7.11 -12.20 -11.51
C ILE A 30 -8.36 -11.61 -10.81
N ASP A 31 -9.52 -11.67 -11.45
CA ASP A 31 -10.79 -11.22 -10.86
C ASP A 31 -11.18 -12.05 -9.64
N ASP A 32 -11.00 -13.37 -9.70
CA ASP A 32 -11.23 -14.23 -8.53
C ASP A 32 -10.32 -13.84 -7.36
N LEU A 33 -9.05 -13.55 -7.62
CA LEU A 33 -8.13 -13.05 -6.58
C LEU A 33 -8.54 -11.68 -6.04
N SER A 34 -9.02 -10.79 -6.91
CA SER A 34 -9.58 -9.49 -6.50
C SER A 34 -10.77 -9.67 -5.54
N MET A 35 -11.67 -10.61 -5.84
CA MET A 35 -12.79 -10.94 -4.96
C MET A 35 -12.32 -11.54 -3.63
N MET A 36 -11.33 -12.42 -3.64
CA MET A 36 -10.75 -12.98 -2.42
C MET A 36 -10.22 -11.87 -1.49
N VAL A 37 -9.50 -10.86 -2.04
CA VAL A 37 -9.04 -9.70 -1.25
C VAL A 37 -10.22 -8.93 -0.66
N LYS A 38 -11.27 -8.65 -1.43
CA LYS A 38 -12.48 -7.95 -0.97
C LYS A 38 -13.22 -8.70 0.13
N ASP A 39 -13.19 -10.03 0.06
CA ASP A 39 -13.81 -10.92 1.05
C ASP A 39 -12.90 -11.22 2.26
N ASN A 40 -11.75 -10.53 2.39
CA ASN A 40 -10.74 -10.73 3.43
C ASN A 40 -10.21 -12.17 3.50
N ILE A 41 -10.17 -12.86 2.37
CA ILE A 41 -9.56 -14.19 2.25
C ILE A 41 -8.06 -13.99 1.99
N ASP A 42 -7.25 -14.43 2.93
CA ASP A 42 -5.79 -14.33 2.81
C ASP A 42 -5.24 -15.39 1.86
N PHE A 43 -4.35 -14.99 0.95
CA PHE A 43 -3.69 -15.88 0.02
C PHE A 43 -2.25 -15.46 -0.24
N ARG A 44 -1.48 -16.40 -0.71
CA ARG A 44 -0.10 -16.21 -1.15
C ARG A 44 0.06 -16.73 -2.57
N VAL A 45 0.71 -15.96 -3.43
CA VAL A 45 0.97 -16.35 -4.81
C VAL A 45 2.42 -16.75 -4.95
N VAL A 46 2.68 -17.96 -5.47
CA VAL A 46 4.02 -18.47 -5.71
C VAL A 46 4.19 -18.82 -7.19
N ASP A 47 5.38 -18.56 -7.72
CA ASP A 47 5.76 -19.02 -9.04
C ASP A 47 5.90 -20.54 -9.02
N ALA A 48 5.16 -21.23 -9.89
CA ALA A 48 5.15 -22.70 -9.95
C ALA A 48 6.48 -23.30 -10.39
N THR A 49 7.34 -22.53 -11.06
CA THR A 49 8.62 -22.98 -11.61
C THR A 49 9.73 -22.99 -10.56
N ASN A 50 9.82 -21.91 -9.77
CA ASN A 50 10.94 -21.72 -8.82
C ASN A 50 10.50 -21.55 -7.36
N GLY A 51 9.18 -21.52 -7.09
CA GLY A 51 8.64 -21.37 -5.74
C GLY A 51 8.77 -19.96 -5.14
N GLN A 52 9.20 -18.98 -5.94
CA GLN A 52 9.35 -17.61 -5.48
C GLN A 52 8.00 -16.99 -5.11
N ASP A 53 7.96 -16.25 -4.00
CA ASP A 53 6.79 -15.45 -3.63
C ASP A 53 6.64 -14.25 -4.56
N ILE A 54 5.54 -14.23 -5.29
CA ILE A 54 5.16 -13.17 -6.22
C ILE A 54 3.83 -12.52 -5.84
N THR A 55 3.42 -12.64 -4.58
CA THR A 55 2.16 -12.08 -4.08
C THR A 55 2.08 -10.58 -4.31
N ARG A 56 3.13 -9.83 -3.94
CA ARG A 56 3.20 -8.38 -4.13
C ARG A 56 2.99 -7.96 -5.60
N VAL A 57 3.71 -8.59 -6.50
CA VAL A 57 3.61 -8.31 -7.95
C VAL A 57 2.21 -8.63 -8.47
N THR A 58 1.60 -9.71 -7.99
CA THR A 58 0.24 -10.11 -8.38
C THR A 58 -0.79 -9.11 -7.86
N LEU A 59 -0.66 -8.62 -6.62
CA LEU A 59 -1.56 -7.58 -6.09
C LEU A 59 -1.46 -6.28 -6.89
N VAL A 60 -0.27 -5.85 -7.28
CA VAL A 60 -0.08 -4.68 -8.17
C VAL A 60 -0.73 -4.92 -9.53
N GLN A 61 -0.64 -6.15 -10.07
CA GLN A 61 -1.29 -6.50 -11.33
C GLN A 61 -2.83 -6.43 -11.22
N ILE A 62 -3.42 -6.86 -10.10
CA ILE A 62 -4.86 -6.71 -9.84
C ILE A 62 -5.27 -5.24 -9.86
N ILE A 63 -4.51 -4.38 -9.16
CA ILE A 63 -4.79 -2.93 -9.16
C ILE A 63 -4.71 -2.36 -10.58
N LEU A 64 -3.69 -2.71 -11.34
CA LEU A 64 -3.52 -2.25 -12.72
C LEU A 64 -4.72 -2.65 -13.60
N GLU A 65 -5.23 -3.87 -13.46
CA GLU A 65 -6.37 -4.36 -14.22
C GLU A 65 -7.64 -3.57 -13.87
N ILE A 66 -7.92 -3.38 -12.59
CA ILE A 66 -9.06 -2.57 -12.10
C ILE A 66 -8.97 -1.12 -12.61
N GLU A 67 -7.80 -0.49 -12.53
CA GLU A 67 -7.61 0.88 -13.02
C GLU A 67 -7.77 0.98 -14.54
N SER A 68 -7.38 -0.06 -15.28
CA SER A 68 -7.51 -0.12 -16.75
C SER A 68 -8.96 -0.23 -17.20
N GLU A 69 -9.85 -0.76 -16.38
CA GLU A 69 -11.29 -0.81 -16.62
C GLU A 69 -12.00 0.53 -16.41
N GLY A 70 -11.27 1.56 -15.99
CA GLY A 70 -11.78 2.92 -15.89
C GLY A 70 -12.35 3.30 -14.53
N HIS A 71 -12.08 2.53 -13.47
CA HIS A 71 -12.51 2.87 -12.12
C HIS A 71 -11.80 4.10 -11.51
N GLY A 72 -10.58 4.41 -11.98
CA GLY A 72 -9.91 5.69 -11.75
C GLY A 72 -9.72 6.08 -10.27
N LEU A 73 -9.44 5.12 -9.39
CA LEU A 73 -9.18 5.40 -7.97
C LEU A 73 -7.86 6.17 -7.76
N LEU A 74 -6.86 5.89 -8.60
CA LEU A 74 -5.54 6.51 -8.48
C LEU A 74 -5.40 7.69 -9.47
N PRO A 75 -5.45 8.96 -9.00
CA PRO A 75 -5.25 10.11 -9.87
C PRO A 75 -3.86 10.08 -10.54
N VAL A 76 -3.77 10.57 -11.76
CA VAL A 76 -2.51 10.63 -12.51
C VAL A 76 -1.41 11.37 -11.75
N SER A 77 -1.77 12.42 -11.00
CA SER A 77 -0.83 13.15 -10.14
C SER A 77 -0.23 12.27 -9.06
N VAL A 78 -1.05 11.45 -8.41
CA VAL A 78 -0.59 10.49 -7.37
C VAL A 78 0.31 9.43 -7.98
N LEU A 79 -0.05 8.87 -9.13
CA LEU A 79 0.78 7.89 -9.84
C LEU A 79 2.16 8.45 -10.17
N ARG A 80 2.23 9.69 -10.66
CA ARG A 80 3.51 10.36 -10.94
C ARG A 80 4.36 10.55 -9.69
N GLN A 81 3.75 10.98 -8.58
CA GLN A 81 4.44 11.15 -7.31
C GLN A 81 4.96 9.81 -6.75
N LEU A 82 4.16 8.74 -6.83
CA LEU A 82 4.60 7.42 -6.43
C LEU A 82 5.83 6.97 -7.24
N ILE A 83 5.82 7.17 -8.56
CA ILE A 83 6.97 6.83 -9.42
C ILE A 83 8.21 7.61 -9.00
N GLN A 84 8.09 8.89 -8.66
CA GLN A 84 9.21 9.73 -8.23
C GLN A 84 9.82 9.26 -6.90
N VAL A 85 9.03 8.67 -6.02
CA VAL A 85 9.48 8.16 -4.72
C VAL A 85 10.28 6.85 -4.85
N TYR A 86 10.02 6.04 -5.90
CA TYR A 86 10.75 4.79 -6.09
C TYR A 86 12.25 5.03 -6.30
N GLY A 87 13.06 4.37 -5.49
CA GLY A 87 14.52 4.54 -5.49
C GLY A 87 15.04 5.77 -4.75
N ASP A 88 14.15 6.59 -4.19
CA ASP A 88 14.50 7.71 -3.35
C ASP A 88 14.66 7.29 -1.87
N ARG A 89 15.41 8.08 -1.10
CA ARG A 89 15.57 7.88 0.36
C ARG A 89 14.25 8.00 1.12
N MET A 90 13.25 8.62 0.52
CA MET A 90 11.90 8.80 1.08
C MET A 90 11.02 7.54 0.93
N GLU A 91 11.41 6.58 0.10
CA GLU A 91 10.63 5.37 -0.15
C GLU A 91 10.15 4.64 1.12
N PRO A 92 11.01 4.38 2.14
CA PRO A 92 10.54 3.71 3.36
C PRO A 92 9.56 4.54 4.20
N ILE A 93 9.68 5.87 4.13
CA ILE A 93 8.79 6.79 4.86
C ILE A 93 7.42 6.79 4.21
N VAL A 94 7.37 6.91 2.89
CA VAL A 94 6.12 6.89 2.12
C VAL A 94 5.41 5.54 2.25
N SER A 95 6.15 4.42 2.21
CA SER A 95 5.60 3.09 2.42
C SER A 95 4.90 2.96 3.78
N ARG A 96 5.56 3.37 4.86
CA ARG A 96 4.96 3.37 6.20
C ARG A 96 3.76 4.30 6.32
N TYR A 97 3.81 5.44 5.64
CA TYR A 97 2.69 6.38 5.62
C TYR A 97 1.47 5.75 4.97
N LEU A 98 1.65 5.12 3.81
CA LEU A 98 0.57 4.42 3.10
C LEU A 98 -0.06 3.32 3.95
N GLU A 99 0.77 2.46 4.59
CA GLU A 99 0.27 1.41 5.49
C GLU A 99 -0.60 1.99 6.61
N ARG A 100 -0.09 2.97 7.35
CA ARG A 100 -0.80 3.57 8.49
C ARG A 100 -2.06 4.29 8.08
N THR A 101 -2.03 5.00 6.94
CA THR A 101 -3.20 5.73 6.43
C THR A 101 -4.30 4.76 6.03
N MET A 102 -3.94 3.67 5.36
CA MET A 102 -4.89 2.64 4.97
C MET A 102 -5.46 1.91 6.20
N ASP A 103 -4.62 1.53 7.17
CA ASP A 103 -5.06 0.93 8.42
C ASP A 103 -6.02 1.84 9.19
N ALA A 104 -5.69 3.13 9.29
CA ALA A 104 -6.57 4.10 9.95
C ALA A 104 -7.90 4.25 9.20
N PHE A 105 -7.87 4.30 7.87
CA PHE A 105 -9.08 4.42 7.05
C PHE A 105 -10.02 3.22 7.22
N PHE A 106 -9.49 1.99 7.26
CA PHE A 106 -10.31 0.79 7.40
C PHE A 106 -10.72 0.49 8.84
N ASN A 107 -9.92 0.88 9.84
CA ASN A 107 -10.21 0.63 11.24
C ASN A 107 -11.08 1.71 11.90
N HIS A 108 -11.09 2.92 11.35
CA HIS A 108 -11.91 4.04 11.84
C HIS A 108 -13.02 4.33 10.83
N GLN A 109 -14.21 3.80 11.06
CA GLN A 109 -15.42 4.18 10.31
C GLN A 109 -15.98 5.56 10.74
N GLY A 110 -15.13 6.44 11.26
CA GLY A 110 -15.51 7.79 11.68
C GLY A 110 -14.45 8.80 11.25
N SER A 111 -14.84 9.70 10.34
CA SER A 111 -14.12 10.84 9.78
C SER A 111 -12.70 10.55 9.26
N ALA A 112 -12.60 10.39 7.94
CA ALA A 112 -11.34 10.24 7.22
C ALA A 112 -10.36 11.41 7.45
N GLU A 113 -10.88 12.60 7.79
CA GLU A 113 -10.09 13.81 8.10
C GLU A 113 -9.32 13.69 9.41
N ASP A 114 -9.93 13.13 10.47
CA ASP A 114 -9.26 12.92 11.75
C ASP A 114 -8.20 11.81 11.66
N ALA A 115 -8.44 10.78 10.86
CA ALA A 115 -7.49 9.71 10.63
C ALA A 115 -6.25 10.20 9.85
N LEU A 116 -6.40 11.09 8.88
CA LEU A 116 -5.31 11.70 8.12
C LEU A 116 -4.47 12.64 9.01
N GLY A 117 -5.11 13.47 9.85
CA GLY A 117 -4.43 14.35 10.79
C GLY A 117 -3.62 13.59 11.84
N ALA A 118 -4.21 12.61 12.48
CA ALA A 118 -3.55 11.77 13.49
C ALA A 118 -2.40 10.93 12.90
N SER A 119 -2.51 10.48 11.65
CA SER A 119 -1.45 9.76 10.95
C SER A 119 -0.27 10.68 10.64
N PHE A 120 -0.53 11.93 10.25
CA PHE A 120 0.51 12.92 9.97
C PHE A 120 1.30 13.28 11.23
N ASP A 121 0.62 13.52 12.35
CA ASP A 121 1.25 13.80 13.65
C ASP A 121 2.09 12.62 14.16
N ASN A 122 1.64 11.40 13.95
CA ASN A 122 2.37 10.19 14.34
C ASN A 122 3.64 9.99 13.48
N ILE A 123 3.59 10.32 12.19
CA ILE A 123 4.78 10.25 11.31
C ILE A 123 5.80 11.28 11.74
N LEU A 124 5.38 12.51 12.05
CA LEU A 124 6.26 13.56 12.58
C LEU A 124 6.88 13.14 13.91
N ARG A 125 6.16 12.41 14.77
CA ARG A 125 6.70 11.89 16.05
C ARG A 125 7.74 10.78 15.86
N VAL A 126 7.53 9.87 14.89
CA VAL A 126 8.49 8.80 14.58
C VAL A 126 9.71 9.34 13.83
N ALA A 127 9.52 10.37 13.01
CA ALA A 127 10.58 11.09 12.35
C ALA A 127 11.44 11.95 13.30
N ASN A 128 10.97 12.18 14.52
CA ASN A 128 11.69 12.97 15.53
C ASN A 128 12.65 12.10 16.38
N THR A 129 13.21 11.03 15.84
CA THR A 129 14.35 10.32 16.45
C THR A 129 15.61 11.17 16.34
N PRO A 130 16.48 11.21 17.38
CA PRO A 130 17.52 12.26 17.58
C PRO A 130 18.67 12.31 16.58
N ASN A 131 18.65 11.56 15.50
CA ASN A 131 19.80 11.40 14.61
C ASN A 131 19.56 11.77 13.14
N ASP A 132 18.54 12.57 12.83
CA ASP A 132 18.25 12.87 11.42
C ASP A 132 18.14 14.39 11.17
N ASP A 133 19.28 15.02 10.86
CA ASP A 133 19.38 16.44 10.51
C ASP A 133 18.52 16.81 9.27
N HIS A 134 18.23 15.85 8.40
CA HIS A 134 17.35 16.04 7.25
C HIS A 134 15.90 16.28 7.62
N LEU A 135 15.41 15.63 8.67
CA LEU A 135 14.02 15.80 9.14
C LEU A 135 13.81 17.15 9.83
N ARG A 136 14.85 17.70 10.43
CA ARG A 136 14.82 19.07 10.96
C ARG A 136 14.69 20.11 9.84
N LEU A 137 15.36 19.90 8.72
CA LEU A 137 15.27 20.76 7.54
C LEU A 137 13.84 20.74 6.94
N ILE A 138 13.25 19.56 6.75
CA ILE A 138 11.89 19.40 6.22
C ILE A 138 10.88 20.05 7.17
N ARG A 139 11.04 19.90 8.48
CA ARG A 139 10.18 20.54 9.48
C ARG A 139 10.26 22.06 9.40
N THR A 140 11.48 22.60 9.25
CA THR A 140 11.71 24.05 9.14
C THR A 140 11.10 24.61 7.86
N GLU A 141 11.19 23.90 6.73
CA GLU A 141 10.59 24.30 5.46
C GLU A 141 9.05 24.23 5.53
N PHE A 142 8.51 23.21 6.19
CA PHE A 142 7.07 23.06 6.37
C PHE A 142 6.48 24.16 7.26
N ASP A 143 7.16 24.50 8.38
CA ASP A 143 6.76 25.59 9.26
C ASP A 143 6.84 26.96 8.54
N GLN A 144 7.84 27.15 7.66
CA GLN A 144 7.95 28.35 6.82
C GLN A 144 6.83 28.43 5.77
N LEU A 145 6.45 27.30 5.15
CA LEU A 145 5.35 27.23 4.21
C LEU A 145 4.00 27.51 4.89
N LYS A 146 3.79 26.95 6.08
CA LYS A 146 2.60 27.21 6.90
C LYS A 146 2.50 28.68 7.29
N ALA A 147 3.60 29.30 7.74
CA ALA A 147 3.63 30.72 8.06
C ALA A 147 3.40 31.63 6.84
N LYS A 148 3.80 31.21 5.64
CA LYS A 148 3.48 31.92 4.38
C LYS A 148 2.02 31.79 4.00
N LEU A 149 1.40 30.63 4.21
CA LEU A 149 -0.03 30.43 3.96
C LEU A 149 -0.90 31.29 4.90
N ASP A 150 -0.54 31.35 6.19
CA ASP A 150 -1.27 32.14 7.19
C ASP A 150 -1.16 33.66 6.95
N ARG A 151 -0.17 34.11 6.17
CA ARG A 151 -0.03 35.53 5.75
C ARG A 151 -0.80 35.88 4.47
N LEU A 152 -1.28 34.90 3.73
CA LEU A 152 -2.01 35.08 2.47
C LEU A 152 -3.53 34.95 2.64
N GLY A 153 -4.01 34.60 3.82
CA GLY A 153 -5.41 34.62 4.27
C GLY A 153 -5.66 35.75 5.19
#